data_b274114e2563dc3df1466af654d61e0b
#
_entry.id   b274114e2563dc3df1466af654d61e0b
#
_cell.length_a   1.000
_cell.length_b   1.000
_cell.length_c   1.000
_cell.angle_alpha   90.00
_cell.angle_beta   90.00
_cell.angle_gamma   90.00
#
_symmetry.space_group_name_H-M   'P 1'
#
loop_
_entity.id
_entity.type
_entity.pdbx_description
1 polymer ?
#
loop_
_entity_poly.entity_id
_entity_poly.type
_entity_poly.pdbx_seq_one_letter_code
_entity_poly.pdbx_strand_id
1 'polypeptide(L)'
;MSDLDAIIIGGGHNGLTCAAYLGMAGLRVRVFERRGVVGGACVTEEFHPGFRNSIASYTVSLLQPKIIGDLKLREHGLRLVERRAQNFLPLPDGRYLLTGEGRTAGEIAKFSAKAVSYTHLTLPTIYSV
;
A
#
# COMPACT_ATOMS: atom_id res chain seq x y z
N MET A 1 21.87 -12.71 30.39
CA MET A 1 20.86 -12.67 29.34
C MET A 1 20.39 -11.23 29.24
N SER A 2 20.40 -10.62 28.07
CA SER A 2 19.88 -9.27 27.93
C SER A 2 18.37 -9.35 28.12
N ASP A 3 17.86 -8.75 29.18
CA ASP A 3 16.42 -8.68 29.42
C ASP A 3 15.76 -7.90 28.29
N LEU A 4 14.81 -8.51 27.63
CA LEU A 4 13.99 -7.87 26.61
C LEU A 4 12.74 -7.33 27.30
N ASP A 5 12.32 -6.13 26.92
CA ASP A 5 11.11 -5.51 27.42
C ASP A 5 9.89 -5.94 26.57
N ALA A 6 10.12 -6.27 25.29
CA ALA A 6 9.08 -6.74 24.38
C ALA A 6 9.62 -7.71 23.32
N ILE A 7 8.76 -8.65 22.93
CA ILE A 7 8.97 -9.56 21.81
C ILE A 7 7.81 -9.39 20.83
N ILE A 8 8.13 -9.23 19.55
CA ILE A 8 7.15 -9.11 18.48
C ILE A 8 7.29 -10.32 17.56
N ILE A 9 6.21 -11.01 17.30
CA ILE A 9 6.15 -12.14 16.39
C ILE A 9 5.60 -11.66 15.06
N GLY A 10 6.43 -11.73 14.01
CA GLY A 10 6.14 -11.28 12.66
C GLY A 10 6.77 -9.92 12.34
N GLY A 11 7.68 -9.92 11.36
CA GLY A 11 8.35 -8.72 10.81
C GLY A 11 7.61 -8.08 9.63
N GLY A 12 6.27 -8.14 9.61
CA GLY A 12 5.46 -7.39 8.67
C GLY A 12 5.37 -5.90 9.03
N HIS A 13 4.71 -5.11 8.18
CA HIS A 13 4.61 -3.65 8.37
C HIS A 13 4.04 -3.24 9.73
N ASN A 14 3.05 -3.97 10.26
CA ASN A 14 2.49 -3.68 11.57
C ASN A 14 3.48 -4.01 12.70
N GLY A 15 4.12 -5.18 12.65
CA GLY A 15 5.12 -5.58 13.64
C GLY A 15 6.33 -4.66 13.66
N LEU A 16 6.81 -4.25 12.49
CA LEU A 16 7.93 -3.32 12.37
C LEU A 16 7.56 -1.92 12.89
N THR A 17 6.36 -1.44 12.58
CA THR A 17 5.85 -0.16 13.11
C THR A 17 5.76 -0.21 14.63
N CYS A 18 5.19 -1.27 15.19
CA CYS A 18 5.10 -1.47 16.64
C CYS A 18 6.51 -1.49 17.27
N ALA A 19 7.43 -2.26 16.69
CA ALA A 19 8.81 -2.32 17.17
C ALA A 19 9.49 -0.95 17.18
N ALA A 20 9.28 -0.17 16.13
CA ALA A 20 9.85 1.17 16.01
C ALA A 20 9.34 2.11 17.12
N TYR A 21 8.02 2.14 17.36
CA TYR A 21 7.47 2.97 18.43
C TYR A 21 7.93 2.52 19.83
N LEU A 22 7.98 1.23 20.10
CA LEU A 22 8.47 0.72 21.38
C LEU A 22 9.98 1.07 21.55
N GLY A 23 10.78 0.93 20.50
CA GLY A 23 12.19 1.32 20.52
C GLY A 23 12.37 2.83 20.74
N MET A 24 11.55 3.68 20.10
CA MET A 24 11.54 5.12 20.34
C MET A 24 11.18 5.48 21.79
N ALA A 25 10.37 4.64 22.45
CA ALA A 25 10.05 4.77 23.88
C ALA A 25 11.17 4.25 24.80
N GLY A 26 12.30 3.83 24.25
CA GLY A 26 13.45 3.33 25.01
C GLY A 26 13.39 1.86 25.40
N LEU A 27 12.41 1.10 24.91
CA LEU A 27 12.25 -0.32 25.22
C LEU A 27 13.20 -1.18 24.36
N ARG A 28 13.69 -2.25 24.96
CA ARG A 28 14.53 -3.26 24.27
C ARG A 28 13.60 -4.27 23.60
N VAL A 29 13.48 -4.15 22.28
CA VAL A 29 12.53 -4.92 21.47
C VAL A 29 13.25 -5.93 20.60
N ARG A 30 12.71 -7.14 20.47
CA ARG A 30 13.15 -8.13 19.49
C ARG A 30 11.99 -8.55 18.61
N VAL A 31 12.20 -8.51 17.31
CA VAL A 31 11.25 -9.00 16.30
C VAL A 31 11.71 -10.38 15.83
N PHE A 32 10.80 -11.33 15.80
CA PHE A 32 11.02 -12.64 15.19
C PHE A 32 10.22 -12.73 13.90
N GLU A 33 10.92 -12.97 12.79
CA GLU A 33 10.32 -13.20 11.48
C GLU A 33 10.69 -14.60 10.98
N ARG A 34 9.70 -15.33 10.49
CA ARG A 34 9.90 -16.71 9.99
C ARG A 34 10.65 -16.73 8.66
N ARG A 35 10.44 -15.72 7.82
CA ARG A 35 11.11 -15.59 6.51
C ARG A 35 12.50 -14.97 6.68
N GLY A 36 13.37 -15.18 5.72
CA GLY A 36 14.68 -14.51 5.66
C GLY A 36 14.63 -13.03 5.30
N VAL A 37 13.42 -12.47 5.12
CA VAL A 37 13.19 -11.08 4.75
C VAL A 37 12.01 -10.51 5.56
N VAL A 38 12.18 -9.28 6.05
CA VAL A 38 11.13 -8.53 6.74
C VAL A 38 10.28 -7.74 5.74
N GLY A 39 9.06 -7.36 6.16
CA GLY A 39 8.14 -6.54 5.37
C GLY A 39 6.75 -7.16 5.21
N GLY A 40 6.61 -8.47 5.37
CA GLY A 40 5.33 -9.16 5.26
C GLY A 40 4.68 -8.92 3.88
N ALA A 41 3.44 -8.40 3.87
CA ALA A 41 2.72 -8.07 2.64
C ALA A 41 3.37 -6.94 1.82
N CYS A 42 4.25 -6.15 2.42
CA CYS A 42 4.94 -5.04 1.74
C CYS A 42 6.24 -5.47 1.04
N VAL A 43 6.59 -6.76 1.09
CA VAL A 43 7.80 -7.25 0.44
C VAL A 43 7.71 -7.10 -1.07
N THR A 44 8.79 -6.62 -1.66
CA THR A 44 9.02 -6.65 -3.10
C THR A 44 9.92 -7.82 -3.43
N GLU A 45 9.44 -8.75 -4.24
CA GLU A 45 10.17 -9.94 -4.67
C GLU A 45 10.42 -9.95 -6.17
N GLU A 46 11.47 -10.64 -6.56
CA GLU A 46 11.77 -10.90 -7.96
C GLU A 46 10.99 -12.15 -8.39
N PHE A 47 10.01 -11.97 -9.25
CA PHE A 47 9.18 -13.07 -9.77
C PHE A 47 9.68 -13.61 -11.11
N HIS A 48 10.55 -12.87 -11.79
CA HIS A 48 11.25 -13.24 -13.01
C HIS A 48 12.59 -12.50 -13.03
N PRO A 49 13.69 -13.09 -13.57
CA PRO A 49 14.98 -12.41 -13.64
C PRO A 49 14.90 -10.98 -14.17
N GLY A 50 15.34 -10.02 -13.36
CA GLY A 50 15.29 -8.58 -13.65
C GLY A 50 13.93 -7.91 -13.38
N PHE A 51 12.87 -8.65 -13.01
CA PHE A 51 11.54 -8.10 -12.77
C PHE A 51 11.13 -8.27 -11.31
N ARG A 52 10.90 -7.15 -10.63
CA ARG A 52 10.51 -7.12 -9.23
C ARG A 52 9.15 -6.46 -9.07
N ASN A 53 8.33 -7.01 -8.20
CA ASN A 53 7.02 -6.46 -7.87
C ASN A 53 6.69 -6.63 -6.40
N SER A 54 5.83 -5.77 -5.88
CA SER A 54 5.23 -5.98 -4.56
C SER A 54 4.26 -7.15 -4.61
N ILE A 55 4.37 -8.08 -3.65
CA ILE A 55 3.52 -9.26 -3.60
C ILE A 55 2.06 -8.88 -3.35
N ALA A 56 1.81 -7.97 -2.39
CA ALA A 56 0.45 -7.66 -1.98
C ALA A 56 0.20 -6.17 -1.66
N SER A 57 1.20 -5.30 -1.79
CA SER A 57 1.08 -3.88 -1.40
C SER A 57 1.51 -2.94 -2.52
N TYR A 58 0.93 -3.13 -3.70
CA TYR A 58 1.21 -2.28 -4.86
C TYR A 58 0.59 -0.87 -4.75
N THR A 59 -0.29 -0.64 -3.78
CA THR A 59 -0.90 0.65 -3.50
C THR A 59 -0.72 1.01 -2.04
N VAL A 60 -0.22 2.21 -1.76
CA VAL A 60 -0.13 2.77 -0.41
C VAL A 60 -1.39 3.59 -0.18
N SER A 61 -2.38 3.01 0.50
CA SER A 61 -3.68 3.66 0.78
C SER A 61 -4.02 3.75 2.26
N LEU A 62 -3.44 2.88 3.09
CA LEU A 62 -3.79 2.78 4.51
C LEU A 62 -2.66 3.18 5.46
N LEU A 63 -1.48 3.52 4.93
CA LEU A 63 -0.37 3.98 5.76
C LEU A 63 -0.66 5.38 6.27
N GLN A 64 -0.83 5.49 7.58
CA GLN A 64 -1.19 6.74 8.23
C GLN A 64 -0.11 7.80 8.08
N PRO A 65 -0.46 9.06 7.75
CA PRO A 65 0.49 10.17 7.67
C PRO A 65 1.31 10.36 8.95
N LYS A 66 0.68 10.11 10.11
CA LYS A 66 1.35 10.13 11.41
C LYS A 66 2.54 9.16 11.46
N ILE A 67 2.41 7.93 10.98
CA ILE A 67 3.48 6.93 10.96
C ILE A 67 4.61 7.40 10.03
N ILE A 68 4.26 7.96 8.88
CA ILE A 68 5.25 8.51 7.94
C ILE A 68 6.08 9.61 8.59
N GLY A 69 5.43 10.50 9.34
CA GLY A 69 6.09 11.60 10.04
C GLY A 69 6.90 11.14 11.24
N ASP A 70 6.30 10.41 12.17
CA ASP A 70 6.93 9.99 13.42
C ASP A 70 8.16 9.13 13.17
N LEU A 71 8.08 8.20 12.23
CA LEU A 71 9.17 7.30 11.87
C LEU A 71 10.09 7.87 10.77
N LYS A 72 9.87 9.13 10.36
CA LYS A 72 10.67 9.82 9.35
C LYS A 72 10.89 8.99 8.07
N LEU A 73 9.85 8.28 7.62
CA LEU A 73 10.00 7.30 6.55
C LEU A 73 10.53 7.90 5.24
N ARG A 74 10.26 9.19 4.98
CA ARG A 74 10.81 9.89 3.81
C ARG A 74 12.33 10.06 3.88
N GLU A 75 12.88 10.33 5.09
CA GLU A 75 14.32 10.41 5.33
C GLU A 75 14.98 9.04 5.13
N HIS A 76 14.23 7.96 5.42
CA HIS A 76 14.65 6.57 5.20
C HIS A 76 14.35 6.05 3.78
N GLY A 77 14.01 6.93 2.83
CA GLY A 77 13.89 6.58 1.42
C GLY A 77 12.48 6.26 0.92
N LEU A 78 11.43 6.42 1.74
CA LEU A 78 10.06 6.26 1.27
C LEU A 78 9.75 7.30 0.20
N ARG A 79 9.41 6.83 -1.00
CA ARG A 79 8.90 7.66 -2.10
C ARG A 79 7.52 7.16 -2.49
N LEU A 80 6.51 8.01 -2.35
CA LEU A 80 5.17 7.75 -2.84
C LEU A 80 5.03 8.41 -4.20
N VAL A 81 4.63 7.63 -5.19
CA VAL A 81 4.44 8.09 -6.56
C VAL A 81 2.96 8.02 -6.88
N GLU A 82 2.38 9.15 -7.27
CA GLU A 82 0.99 9.18 -7.73
C GLU A 82 0.85 8.45 -9.06
N ARG A 83 -0.18 7.63 -9.16
CA ARG A 83 -0.51 6.95 -10.40
C ARG A 83 -1.43 7.84 -11.24
N ARG A 84 -1.11 7.98 -12.51
CA ARG A 84 -1.95 8.71 -13.48
C ARG A 84 -3.29 8.04 -13.75
N ALA A 85 -3.38 6.74 -13.49
CA ALA A 85 -4.58 5.94 -13.61
C ALA A 85 -4.63 4.93 -12.48
N GLN A 86 -5.84 4.64 -11.99
CA GLN A 86 -6.07 3.68 -10.92
C GLN A 86 -6.18 2.25 -11.48
N ASN A 87 -7.02 2.07 -12.49
CA ASN A 87 -7.23 0.78 -13.13
C ASN A 87 -7.24 0.92 -14.65
N PHE A 88 -6.70 -0.10 -15.31
CA PHE A 88 -6.80 -0.30 -16.74
C PHE A 88 -7.45 -1.66 -17.00
N LEU A 89 -8.58 -1.67 -17.68
CA LEU A 89 -9.38 -2.85 -17.99
C LEU A 89 -9.49 -2.96 -19.51
N PRO A 90 -8.64 -3.76 -20.17
CA PRO A 90 -8.73 -3.99 -21.60
C PRO A 90 -9.92 -4.90 -21.91
N LEU A 91 -10.56 -4.68 -23.06
CA LEU A 91 -11.64 -5.51 -23.59
C LEU A 91 -11.17 -6.26 -24.86
N PRO A 92 -11.78 -7.42 -25.17
CA PRO A 92 -11.38 -8.22 -26.32
C PRO A 92 -11.53 -7.52 -27.67
N ASP A 93 -12.43 -6.53 -27.77
CA ASP A 93 -12.71 -5.75 -28.97
C ASP A 93 -11.76 -4.55 -29.19
N GLY A 94 -10.69 -4.46 -28.37
CA GLY A 94 -9.71 -3.39 -28.44
C GLY A 94 -10.10 -2.12 -27.69
N ARG A 95 -11.32 -2.03 -27.16
CA ARG A 95 -11.70 -0.96 -26.23
C ARG A 95 -11.06 -1.20 -24.86
N TYR A 96 -11.04 -0.19 -24.04
CA TYR A 96 -10.57 -0.29 -22.66
C TYR A 96 -11.30 0.70 -21.77
N LEU A 97 -11.32 0.40 -20.46
CA LEU A 97 -11.76 1.32 -19.43
C LEU A 97 -10.53 1.73 -18.58
N LEU A 98 -10.26 3.02 -18.55
CA LEU A 98 -9.16 3.59 -17.76
C LEU A 98 -9.75 4.47 -16.66
N THR A 99 -9.75 3.99 -15.43
CA THR A 99 -10.27 4.75 -14.30
C THR A 99 -9.17 5.54 -13.59
N GLY A 100 -9.56 6.64 -12.97
CA GLY A 100 -8.67 7.52 -12.22
C GLY A 100 -9.35 8.82 -11.87
N GLU A 101 -8.66 9.64 -11.09
CA GLU A 101 -9.21 10.91 -10.64
C GLU A 101 -9.57 11.80 -11.83
N GLY A 102 -10.79 12.38 -11.77
CA GLY A 102 -11.31 13.29 -12.77
C GLY A 102 -11.71 12.67 -14.12
N ARG A 103 -11.38 11.39 -14.37
CA ARG A 103 -11.66 10.75 -15.68
C ARG A 103 -12.68 9.63 -15.66
N THR A 104 -12.93 9.01 -14.50
CA THR A 104 -13.74 7.78 -14.40
C THR A 104 -15.14 7.96 -15.01
N ALA A 105 -15.83 9.04 -14.74
CA ALA A 105 -17.17 9.31 -15.30
C ALA A 105 -17.16 9.39 -16.83
N GLY A 106 -16.19 10.11 -17.41
CA GLY A 106 -16.03 10.23 -18.86
C GLY A 106 -15.67 8.89 -19.53
N GLU A 107 -14.85 8.08 -18.88
CA GLU A 107 -14.50 6.75 -19.38
C GLU A 107 -15.70 5.81 -19.34
N ILE A 108 -16.51 5.82 -18.27
CA ILE A 108 -17.73 5.01 -18.17
C ILE A 108 -18.78 5.47 -19.19
N ALA A 109 -18.88 6.78 -19.47
CA ALA A 109 -19.81 7.33 -20.46
C ALA A 109 -19.60 6.74 -21.86
N LYS A 110 -18.38 6.34 -22.21
CA LYS A 110 -18.08 5.68 -23.51
C LYS A 110 -18.80 4.33 -23.67
N PHE A 111 -19.20 3.70 -22.57
CA PHE A 111 -19.90 2.44 -22.55
C PHE A 111 -21.38 2.60 -22.27
N SER A 112 -21.75 3.48 -21.34
CA SER A 112 -23.12 3.74 -20.98
C SER A 112 -23.26 5.08 -20.26
N ALA A 113 -23.98 6.00 -20.87
CA ALA A 113 -24.33 7.28 -20.23
C ALA A 113 -25.15 7.06 -18.95
N LYS A 114 -26.03 6.03 -18.93
CA LYS A 114 -26.83 5.69 -17.74
C LYS A 114 -25.96 5.19 -16.59
N ALA A 115 -24.86 4.49 -16.86
CA ALA A 115 -23.97 3.96 -15.82
C ALA A 115 -23.22 5.07 -15.08
N VAL A 116 -23.04 6.23 -15.68
CA VAL A 116 -22.38 7.38 -15.03
C VAL A 116 -23.12 7.82 -13.77
N SER A 117 -24.46 7.81 -13.78
CA SER A 117 -25.27 8.21 -12.63
C SER A 117 -25.08 7.31 -11.40
N TYR A 118 -24.63 6.07 -11.59
CA TYR A 118 -24.37 5.11 -10.51
C TYR A 118 -22.96 5.23 -9.93
N THR A 119 -22.02 5.88 -10.60
CA THR A 119 -20.62 5.97 -10.13
C THR A 119 -20.50 6.75 -8.82
N HIS A 120 -21.39 7.68 -8.56
CA HIS A 120 -21.44 8.45 -7.31
C HIS A 120 -22.06 7.68 -6.14
N LEU A 121 -22.83 6.61 -6.42
CA LEU A 121 -23.58 5.88 -5.41
C LEU A 121 -22.86 4.59 -4.93
N THR A 122 -21.98 4.03 -5.74
CA THR A 122 -21.42 2.66 -5.50
C THR A 122 -19.93 2.62 -5.30
N LEU A 123 -19.20 3.69 -5.57
CA LEU A 123 -17.79 3.73 -5.20
C LEU A 123 -17.70 4.04 -3.71
N PRO A 124 -17.16 3.12 -2.89
CA PRO A 124 -16.86 3.46 -1.52
C PRO A 124 -15.91 4.64 -1.56
N THR A 125 -16.32 5.73 -0.95
CA THR A 125 -15.45 6.87 -0.72
C THR A 125 -14.32 6.34 0.16
N ILE A 126 -13.17 6.09 -0.42
CA ILE A 126 -11.97 5.82 0.37
C ILE A 126 -11.64 7.18 0.98
N TYR A 127 -12.09 7.37 2.20
CA TYR A 127 -11.71 8.54 2.96
C TYR A 127 -10.21 8.46 3.18
N SER A 128 -9.46 9.33 2.53
CA SER A 128 -8.16 9.72 3.01
C SER A 128 -8.40 10.53 4.29
N VAL A 129 -8.16 9.89 5.42
CA VAL A 129 -8.12 10.56 6.72
C VAL A 129 -6.75 11.19 6.89
#